data_7784d20feafc528c75b24eb6b2345c54
#
_entry.id   7784d20feafc528c75b24eb6b2345c54
#
_cell.length_a   1.000
_cell.length_b   1.000
_cell.length_c   1.000
_cell.angle_alpha   90.00
_cell.angle_beta   90.00
_cell.angle_gamma   90.00
#
_symmetry.space_group_name_H-M   'P 1'
#
loop_
_entity.id
_entity.type
_entity.pdbx_description
1 polymer ?
#
loop_
_entity_poly.entity_id
_entity_poly.type
_entity_poly.pdbx_seq_one_letter_code
_entity_poly.pdbx_strand_id
1 'polypeptide(L)'
;MITKRIIPCLDVKDGRVVKGVNFLGLRDVNSPVELAAYYSDCGADELVFYDITASDEGRKLFTDILREVASTIFIPLTVGGGISSLEDFDRVLKCGADKVSVNSGAIRDPELIKRAARRYGDQCVVLSADIKRVDGQFRVFARGGRDDTGIEAIGWVKKCVALGAGEVVVNSIDTDGVKGGFDLPMLEAVCEAVSVPVIASGGAGRAEDFTELFRKVPDVSAGLAASIFHFGEVKIPELKAQLRQNGINVRL
;
A
#
# COMPACT_ATOMS: atom_id res chain seq x y z
N MET A 1 0.24 -6.60 22.46
CA MET A 1 -0.72 -6.30 21.38
C MET A 1 -0.02 -5.36 20.41
N ILE A 2 0.03 -5.69 19.13
CA ILE A 2 0.73 -4.88 18.11
C ILE A 2 -0.06 -3.59 17.87
N THR A 3 0.64 -2.45 17.79
CA THR A 3 0.03 -1.15 17.47
C THR A 3 -0.38 -1.12 16.00
N LYS A 4 -1.64 -0.80 15.72
CA LYS A 4 -2.17 -0.68 14.36
C LYS A 4 -1.75 0.65 13.75
N ARG A 5 -1.38 0.61 12.46
CA ARG A 5 -0.96 1.80 11.70
C ARG A 5 -2.09 2.29 10.81
N ILE A 6 -2.20 3.60 10.66
CA ILE A 6 -3.09 4.29 9.71
C ILE A 6 -2.22 4.94 8.66
N ILE A 7 -2.39 4.51 7.41
CA ILE A 7 -1.48 4.82 6.30
C ILE A 7 -2.24 5.50 5.17
N PRO A 8 -2.02 6.80 4.93
CA PRO A 8 -2.45 7.45 3.68
C PRO A 8 -1.65 6.92 2.48
N CYS A 9 -2.31 6.83 1.31
CA CYS A 9 -1.66 6.48 0.04
C CYS A 9 -1.81 7.62 -0.95
N LEU A 10 -0.69 8.05 -1.54
CA LEU A 10 -0.63 9.03 -2.62
C LEU A 10 -0.43 8.30 -3.95
N ASP A 11 -1.49 8.17 -4.74
CA ASP A 11 -1.40 7.72 -6.13
C ASP A 11 -1.02 8.92 -7.00
N VAL A 12 0.19 8.91 -7.57
CA VAL A 12 0.74 10.05 -8.31
C VAL A 12 0.77 9.77 -9.80
N LYS A 13 0.22 10.68 -10.57
CA LYS A 13 0.27 10.71 -12.03
C LYS A 13 0.70 12.09 -12.51
N ASP A 14 1.70 12.14 -13.42
CA ASP A 14 2.19 13.39 -14.00
C ASP A 14 2.54 14.46 -12.94
N GLY A 15 3.13 14.01 -11.81
CA GLY A 15 3.52 14.88 -10.70
C GLY A 15 2.38 15.42 -9.83
N ARG A 16 1.16 14.93 -10.01
CA ARG A 16 -0.03 15.29 -9.22
C ARG A 16 -0.60 14.07 -8.51
N VAL A 17 -1.13 14.28 -7.30
CA VAL A 17 -1.92 13.24 -6.63
C VAL A 17 -3.26 13.12 -7.33
N VAL A 18 -3.62 11.91 -7.70
CA VAL A 18 -4.88 11.60 -8.37
C VAL A 18 -5.63 10.48 -7.67
N LYS A 19 -6.93 10.41 -7.84
CA LYS A 19 -7.75 9.29 -7.34
C LYS A 19 -8.91 8.99 -8.30
N GLY A 20 -9.17 7.70 -8.48
CA GLY A 20 -10.28 7.16 -9.24
C GLY A 20 -11.02 6.06 -8.47
N VAL A 21 -11.95 5.38 -9.13
CA VAL A 21 -12.67 4.20 -8.64
C VAL A 21 -12.22 3.00 -9.47
N ASN A 22 -11.87 1.88 -8.82
CA ASN A 22 -11.33 0.68 -9.47
C ASN A 22 -10.19 1.02 -10.46
N PHE A 23 -9.30 1.93 -10.07
CA PHE A 23 -8.19 2.45 -10.89
C PHE A 23 -8.61 3.19 -12.20
N LEU A 24 -9.87 3.61 -12.31
CA LEU A 24 -10.42 4.31 -13.48
C LEU A 24 -10.94 5.72 -13.09
N GLY A 25 -11.08 6.59 -14.09
CA GLY A 25 -11.71 7.92 -13.90
C GLY A 25 -10.90 8.86 -12.99
N LEU A 26 -9.57 8.89 -13.12
CA LEU A 26 -8.67 9.66 -12.26
C LEU A 26 -9.00 11.16 -12.25
N ARG A 27 -9.07 11.73 -11.06
CA ARG A 27 -9.24 13.17 -10.81
C ARG A 27 -8.04 13.69 -10.04
N ASP A 28 -7.58 14.90 -10.38
CA ASP A 28 -6.54 15.63 -9.64
C ASP A 28 -7.04 15.96 -8.23
N VAL A 29 -6.16 15.78 -7.23
CA VAL A 29 -6.45 16.08 -5.83
C VAL A 29 -5.62 17.26 -5.35
N ASN A 30 -4.27 17.14 -5.35
CA ASN A 30 -3.35 18.18 -4.84
C ASN A 30 -1.88 17.87 -5.20
N SER A 31 -0.97 18.73 -4.73
CA SER A 31 0.48 18.51 -4.74
C SER A 31 0.86 17.32 -3.82
N PRO A 32 1.69 16.37 -4.28
CA PRO A 32 2.19 15.29 -3.43
C PRO A 32 2.92 15.79 -2.19
N VAL A 33 3.71 16.85 -2.32
CA VAL A 33 4.51 17.42 -1.22
C VAL A 33 3.61 18.04 -0.14
N GLU A 34 2.62 18.82 -0.54
CA GLU A 34 1.68 19.45 0.41
C GLU A 34 0.84 18.40 1.16
N LEU A 35 0.37 17.37 0.46
CA LEU A 35 -0.38 16.28 1.09
C LEU A 35 0.50 15.43 2.01
N ALA A 36 1.74 15.16 1.62
CA ALA A 36 2.69 14.43 2.46
C ALA A 36 2.97 15.17 3.77
N ALA A 37 3.26 16.47 3.71
CA ALA A 37 3.42 17.32 4.88
C ALA A 37 2.18 17.31 5.78
N TYR A 38 1.01 17.51 5.18
CA TYR A 38 -0.27 17.50 5.91
C TYR A 38 -0.49 16.14 6.65
N TYR A 39 -0.24 15.01 6.01
CA TYR A 39 -0.43 13.71 6.65
C TYR A 39 0.61 13.43 7.74
N SER A 40 1.85 13.84 7.54
CA SER A 40 2.89 13.77 8.57
C SER A 40 2.48 14.57 9.82
N ASP A 41 2.00 15.78 9.63
CA ASP A 41 1.55 16.67 10.73
C ASP A 41 0.25 16.17 11.39
N CYS A 42 -0.64 15.54 10.63
CA CYS A 42 -1.88 14.94 11.16
C CYS A 42 -1.65 13.61 11.92
N GLY A 43 -0.40 13.15 12.05
CA GLY A 43 -0.08 11.94 12.82
C GLY A 43 -0.39 10.64 12.08
N ALA A 44 -0.26 10.60 10.76
CA ALA A 44 -0.17 9.35 10.02
C ALA A 44 1.02 8.52 10.53
N ASP A 45 0.89 7.20 10.51
CA ASP A 45 1.97 6.32 11.02
C ASP A 45 3.03 5.99 9.97
N GLU A 46 2.68 6.12 8.70
CA GLU A 46 3.50 5.85 7.52
C GLU A 46 2.82 6.53 6.31
N LEU A 47 3.56 6.79 5.25
CA LEU A 47 3.03 7.27 3.97
C LEU A 47 3.40 6.30 2.86
N VAL A 48 2.45 6.00 1.98
CA VAL A 48 2.69 5.25 0.74
C VAL A 48 2.60 6.20 -0.45
N PHE A 49 3.59 6.11 -1.34
CA PHE A 49 3.72 6.92 -2.55
C PHE A 49 3.86 6.02 -3.77
N TYR A 50 2.84 5.99 -4.62
CA TYR A 50 2.83 5.20 -5.84
C TYR A 50 2.87 6.09 -7.09
N ASP A 51 3.87 5.92 -7.94
CA ASP A 51 3.80 6.39 -9.33
C ASP A 51 2.98 5.39 -10.16
N ILE A 52 1.72 5.68 -10.36
CA ILE A 52 0.79 4.78 -11.05
C ILE A 52 0.93 4.79 -12.57
N THR A 53 1.74 5.70 -13.13
CA THR A 53 2.00 5.74 -14.57
C THR A 53 3.20 4.89 -14.98
N ALA A 54 4.18 4.70 -14.09
CA ALA A 54 5.48 4.10 -14.40
C ALA A 54 5.37 2.67 -14.93
N SER A 55 4.49 1.84 -14.36
CA SER A 55 4.31 0.44 -14.77
C SER A 55 3.60 0.28 -16.10
N ASP A 56 2.78 1.25 -16.50
CA ASP A 56 1.91 1.20 -17.67
C ASP A 56 2.56 1.85 -18.90
N GLU A 57 3.17 3.01 -18.72
CA GLU A 57 3.81 3.81 -19.79
C GLU A 57 5.33 3.59 -19.89
N GLY A 58 5.92 2.69 -19.08
CA GLY A 58 7.36 2.49 -18.99
C GLY A 58 8.10 3.69 -18.39
N ARG A 59 7.36 4.62 -17.78
CA ARG A 59 7.91 5.83 -17.18
C ARG A 59 8.58 5.49 -15.85
N LYS A 60 9.68 6.11 -15.55
CA LYS A 60 10.38 5.95 -14.27
C LYS A 60 9.83 6.93 -13.24
N LEU A 61 9.98 6.60 -11.96
CA LEU A 61 9.59 7.45 -10.85
C LEU A 61 10.14 8.87 -10.96
N PHE A 62 9.31 9.84 -10.55
CA PHE A 62 9.72 11.25 -10.50
C PHE A 62 10.61 11.46 -9.27
N THR A 63 11.91 11.21 -9.43
CA THR A 63 12.88 11.21 -8.32
C THR A 63 13.01 12.56 -7.61
N ASP A 64 12.78 13.66 -8.31
CA ASP A 64 12.87 15.00 -7.72
C ASP A 64 11.68 15.25 -6.78
N ILE A 65 10.46 14.90 -7.20
CA ILE A 65 9.27 14.97 -6.35
C ILE A 65 9.43 14.05 -5.14
N LEU A 66 9.96 12.85 -5.34
CA LEU A 66 10.20 11.91 -4.25
C LEU A 66 11.17 12.48 -3.21
N ARG A 67 12.27 13.10 -3.63
CA ARG A 67 13.22 13.76 -2.72
C ARG A 67 12.56 14.89 -1.93
N GLU A 68 11.73 15.69 -2.59
CA GLU A 68 11.01 16.77 -1.94
C GLU A 68 10.01 16.24 -0.90
N VAL A 69 9.24 15.22 -1.23
CA VAL A 69 8.35 14.53 -0.29
C VAL A 69 9.15 13.97 0.89
N ALA A 70 10.21 13.21 0.63
CA ALA A 70 11.02 12.58 1.67
C ALA A 70 11.70 13.61 2.60
N SER A 71 12.06 14.79 2.10
CA SER A 71 12.65 15.86 2.91
C SER A 71 11.64 16.61 3.80
N THR A 72 10.35 16.44 3.52
CA THR A 72 9.27 17.20 4.16
C THR A 72 8.60 16.42 5.29
N ILE A 73 8.67 15.09 5.28
CA ILE A 73 7.98 14.23 6.24
C ILE A 73 8.93 13.61 7.27
N PHE A 74 8.40 13.24 8.46
CA PHE A 74 9.13 12.59 9.55
C PHE A 74 8.55 11.23 9.93
N ILE A 75 7.75 10.64 9.03
CA ILE A 75 7.16 9.31 9.14
C ILE A 75 7.74 8.40 8.06
N PRO A 76 7.75 7.07 8.25
CA PRO A 76 8.26 6.14 7.24
C PRO A 76 7.58 6.32 5.89
N LEU A 77 8.38 6.24 4.82
CA LEU A 77 7.94 6.40 3.43
C LEU A 77 8.14 5.11 2.65
N THR A 78 7.03 4.51 2.22
CA THR A 78 7.03 3.37 1.28
C THR A 78 6.78 3.87 -0.13
N VAL A 79 7.64 3.53 -1.07
CA VAL A 79 7.57 4.00 -2.46
C VAL A 79 7.44 2.84 -3.43
N GLY A 80 6.54 2.96 -4.39
CA GLY A 80 6.32 1.98 -5.46
C GLY A 80 5.96 2.61 -6.79
N GLY A 81 5.67 1.76 -7.76
CA GLY A 81 5.41 2.17 -9.14
C GLY A 81 6.64 2.01 -10.03
N GLY A 82 6.53 1.19 -11.10
CA GLY A 82 7.59 0.97 -12.06
C GLY A 82 8.85 0.27 -11.56
N ILE A 83 8.86 -0.25 -10.34
CA ILE A 83 10.00 -0.96 -9.75
C ILE A 83 10.16 -2.33 -10.40
N SER A 84 11.34 -2.58 -11.01
CA SER A 84 11.59 -3.80 -11.78
C SER A 84 13.03 -4.30 -11.72
N SER A 85 13.94 -3.58 -11.06
CA SER A 85 15.36 -3.92 -10.96
C SER A 85 15.93 -3.48 -9.60
N LEU A 86 17.15 -3.97 -9.26
CA LEU A 86 17.88 -3.49 -8.08
C LEU A 86 18.29 -2.02 -8.23
N GLU A 87 18.51 -1.57 -9.43
CA GLU A 87 18.83 -0.16 -9.74
C GLU A 87 17.64 0.75 -9.41
N ASP A 88 16.40 0.27 -9.61
CA ASP A 88 15.20 0.99 -9.20
C ASP A 88 15.10 1.07 -7.67
N PHE A 89 15.36 -0.03 -6.95
CA PHE A 89 15.46 -0.04 -5.49
C PHE A 89 16.49 0.97 -4.99
N ASP A 90 17.72 0.91 -5.52
CA ASP A 90 18.82 1.79 -5.12
C ASP A 90 18.48 3.27 -5.34
N ARG A 91 17.87 3.59 -6.48
CA ARG A 91 17.43 4.94 -6.82
C ARG A 91 16.41 5.48 -5.82
N VAL A 92 15.38 4.69 -5.51
CA VAL A 92 14.27 5.10 -4.63
C VAL A 92 14.74 5.26 -3.18
N LEU A 93 15.53 4.31 -2.68
CA LEU A 93 16.10 4.37 -1.33
C LEU A 93 17.06 5.58 -1.18
N LYS A 94 17.88 5.89 -2.19
CA LYS A 94 18.75 7.08 -2.20
C LYS A 94 17.97 8.40 -2.29
N CYS A 95 16.71 8.37 -2.70
CA CYS A 95 15.85 9.55 -2.69
C CYS A 95 15.13 9.76 -1.34
N GLY A 96 15.34 8.87 -0.36
CA GLY A 96 14.81 8.99 1.00
C GLY A 96 13.63 8.07 1.33
N ALA A 97 13.31 7.09 0.48
CA ALA A 97 12.35 6.05 0.84
C ALA A 97 12.94 5.11 1.91
N ASP A 98 12.12 4.67 2.86
CA ASP A 98 12.46 3.65 3.85
C ASP A 98 12.18 2.24 3.33
N LYS A 99 11.16 2.10 2.51
CA LYS A 99 10.71 0.83 1.93
C LYS A 99 10.38 0.97 0.46
N VAL A 100 10.52 -0.13 -0.27
CA VAL A 100 10.22 -0.20 -1.71
C VAL A 100 9.17 -1.25 -1.97
N SER A 101 8.07 -0.82 -2.58
CA SER A 101 6.92 -1.66 -2.90
C SER A 101 6.99 -2.16 -4.34
N VAL A 102 6.86 -3.47 -4.53
CA VAL A 102 6.94 -4.12 -5.84
C VAL A 102 5.76 -5.05 -6.09
N ASN A 103 5.14 -4.97 -7.28
CA ASN A 103 4.10 -5.88 -7.78
C ASN A 103 4.52 -6.48 -9.13
N SER A 104 4.25 -5.82 -10.25
CA SER A 104 4.48 -6.34 -11.60
C SER A 104 5.94 -6.73 -11.87
N GLY A 105 6.90 -6.05 -11.24
CA GLY A 105 8.31 -6.42 -11.30
C GLY A 105 8.60 -7.78 -10.67
N ALA A 106 7.99 -8.04 -9.51
CA ALA A 106 8.11 -9.33 -8.81
C ALA A 106 7.36 -10.47 -9.57
N ILE A 107 6.22 -10.17 -10.20
CA ILE A 107 5.49 -11.15 -11.01
C ILE A 107 6.34 -11.61 -12.19
N ARG A 108 7.06 -10.69 -12.86
CA ARG A 108 7.96 -11.02 -13.98
C ARG A 108 9.23 -11.73 -13.54
N ASP A 109 9.78 -11.33 -12.41
CA ASP A 109 11.01 -11.89 -11.85
C ASP A 109 10.93 -11.97 -10.32
N PRO A 110 10.41 -13.07 -9.75
CA PRO A 110 10.31 -13.24 -8.31
C PRO A 110 11.65 -13.20 -7.56
N GLU A 111 12.76 -13.58 -8.22
CA GLU A 111 14.10 -13.50 -7.62
C GLU A 111 14.54 -12.05 -7.36
N LEU A 112 13.88 -11.05 -7.95
CA LEU A 112 14.09 -9.64 -7.60
C LEU A 112 13.89 -9.39 -6.10
N ILE A 113 12.82 -9.97 -5.51
CA ILE A 113 12.55 -9.87 -4.06
C ILE A 113 13.74 -10.39 -3.26
N LYS A 114 14.23 -11.59 -3.61
CA LYS A 114 15.35 -12.22 -2.90
C LYS A 114 16.66 -11.43 -3.03
N ARG A 115 16.93 -10.92 -4.23
CA ARG A 115 18.11 -10.06 -4.45
C ARG A 115 18.02 -8.76 -3.69
N ALA A 116 16.84 -8.12 -3.66
CA ALA A 116 16.59 -6.89 -2.91
C ALA A 116 16.72 -7.13 -1.39
N ALA A 117 16.08 -8.17 -0.85
CA ALA A 117 16.14 -8.52 0.56
C ALA A 117 17.59 -8.80 1.02
N ARG A 118 18.37 -9.53 0.22
CA ARG A 118 19.79 -9.79 0.51
C ARG A 118 20.66 -8.53 0.53
N ARG A 119 20.32 -7.53 -0.27
CA ARG A 119 21.12 -6.31 -0.41
C ARG A 119 20.73 -5.21 0.57
N TYR A 120 19.44 -5.05 0.85
CA TYR A 120 18.90 -3.93 1.63
C TYR A 120 18.23 -4.36 2.94
N GLY A 121 18.04 -5.67 3.14
CA GLY A 121 17.25 -6.24 4.24
C GLY A 121 15.80 -6.46 3.81
N ASP A 122 15.18 -7.50 4.36
CA ASP A 122 13.77 -7.86 4.11
C ASP A 122 12.81 -6.74 4.53
N GLN A 123 13.13 -6.02 5.61
CA GLN A 123 12.34 -4.88 6.10
C GLN A 123 12.18 -3.74 5.07
N CYS A 124 13.07 -3.66 4.06
CA CYS A 124 12.98 -2.67 2.98
C CYS A 124 12.10 -3.15 1.80
N VAL A 125 11.69 -4.42 1.78
CA VAL A 125 10.98 -5.01 0.64
C VAL A 125 9.52 -5.24 0.97
N VAL A 126 8.63 -4.52 0.29
CA VAL A 126 7.19 -4.64 0.43
C VAL A 126 6.62 -5.30 -0.82
N LEU A 127 5.93 -6.43 -0.66
CA LEU A 127 5.11 -6.99 -1.72
C LEU A 127 3.80 -6.21 -1.81
N SER A 128 3.50 -5.57 -2.94
CA SER A 128 2.15 -5.11 -3.25
C SER A 128 1.44 -6.18 -4.06
N ALA A 129 0.35 -6.72 -3.54
CA ALA A 129 -0.44 -7.74 -4.21
C ALA A 129 -1.82 -7.18 -4.59
N ASP A 130 -2.01 -6.89 -5.88
CA ASP A 130 -3.32 -6.52 -6.40
C ASP A 130 -4.11 -7.80 -6.61
N ILE A 131 -5.17 -8.00 -5.84
CA ILE A 131 -5.91 -9.26 -5.78
C ILE A 131 -7.36 -9.02 -6.15
N LYS A 132 -7.90 -9.94 -6.95
CA LYS A 132 -9.30 -9.98 -7.34
C LYS A 132 -9.87 -11.37 -7.19
N ARG A 133 -11.18 -11.46 -6.91
CA ARG A 133 -11.90 -12.72 -6.91
C ARG A 133 -12.36 -13.06 -8.33
N VAL A 134 -11.88 -14.18 -8.87
CA VAL A 134 -12.24 -14.69 -10.18
C VAL A 134 -12.67 -16.15 -10.01
N ASP A 135 -13.89 -16.48 -10.42
CA ASP A 135 -14.47 -17.83 -10.29
C ASP A 135 -14.34 -18.43 -8.86
N GLY A 136 -14.55 -17.58 -7.86
CA GLY A 136 -14.45 -17.96 -6.43
C GLY A 136 -13.03 -18.09 -5.88
N GLN A 137 -12.00 -17.86 -6.68
CA GLN A 137 -10.59 -17.92 -6.29
C GLN A 137 -9.97 -16.52 -6.20
N PHE A 138 -9.05 -16.31 -5.28
CA PHE A 138 -8.23 -15.11 -5.23
C PHE A 138 -7.09 -15.20 -6.24
N ARG A 139 -7.04 -14.29 -7.20
CA ARG A 139 -6.00 -14.22 -8.23
C ARG A 139 -5.23 -12.91 -8.17
N VAL A 140 -3.94 -12.99 -8.46
CA VAL A 140 -3.04 -11.85 -8.54
C VAL A 140 -3.17 -11.17 -9.90
N PHE A 141 -3.21 -9.86 -9.88
CA PHE A 141 -3.25 -9.01 -11.06
C PHE A 141 -1.97 -8.19 -11.20
N ALA A 142 -1.58 -7.94 -12.45
CA ALA A 142 -0.46 -7.07 -12.82
C ALA A 142 -0.95 -5.73 -13.39
N ARG A 143 -0.02 -4.80 -13.63
CA ARG A 143 -0.22 -3.52 -14.31
C ARG A 143 -1.38 -2.71 -13.76
N GLY A 144 -1.40 -2.52 -12.41
CA GLY A 144 -2.46 -1.77 -11.76
C GLY A 144 -3.85 -2.41 -11.91
N GLY A 145 -3.94 -3.71 -11.71
CA GLY A 145 -5.20 -4.46 -11.69
C GLY A 145 -5.81 -4.78 -13.08
N ARG A 146 -5.06 -4.57 -14.17
CA ARG A 146 -5.58 -4.75 -15.54
C ARG A 146 -5.38 -6.16 -16.08
N ASP A 147 -4.29 -6.83 -15.72
CA ASP A 147 -3.93 -8.14 -16.27
C ASP A 147 -4.14 -9.22 -15.24
N ASP A 148 -5.08 -10.13 -15.49
CA ASP A 148 -5.17 -11.39 -14.74
C ASP A 148 -3.95 -12.25 -15.07
N THR A 149 -3.15 -12.55 -14.07
CA THR A 149 -1.94 -13.37 -14.24
C THR A 149 -2.23 -14.88 -14.17
N GLY A 150 -3.43 -15.26 -13.76
CA GLY A 150 -3.77 -16.66 -13.46
C GLY A 150 -3.11 -17.22 -12.20
N ILE A 151 -2.29 -16.43 -11.49
CA ILE A 151 -1.56 -16.87 -10.28
C ILE A 151 -2.51 -16.84 -9.09
N GLU A 152 -2.57 -17.94 -8.34
CA GLU A 152 -3.31 -18.03 -7.08
C GLU A 152 -2.63 -17.15 -6.02
N ALA A 153 -3.42 -16.29 -5.36
CA ALA A 153 -2.88 -15.18 -4.58
C ALA A 153 -2.21 -15.62 -3.27
N ILE A 154 -2.77 -16.59 -2.56
CA ILE A 154 -2.23 -17.01 -1.25
C ILE A 154 -0.88 -17.71 -1.43
N GLY A 155 -0.78 -18.60 -2.41
CA GLY A 155 0.49 -19.26 -2.77
C GLY A 155 1.54 -18.27 -3.25
N TRP A 156 1.12 -17.23 -3.99
CA TRP A 156 2.01 -16.16 -4.43
C TRP A 156 2.58 -15.36 -3.26
N VAL A 157 1.73 -14.91 -2.35
CA VAL A 157 2.15 -14.15 -1.16
C VAL A 157 3.11 -14.98 -0.31
N LYS A 158 2.79 -16.25 -0.04
CA LYS A 158 3.70 -17.19 0.67
C LYS A 158 5.06 -17.31 -0.01
N LYS A 159 5.07 -17.48 -1.33
CA LYS A 159 6.31 -17.53 -2.12
C LYS A 159 7.13 -16.27 -1.98
N CYS A 160 6.52 -15.09 -2.10
CA CYS A 160 7.22 -13.81 -2.00
C CYS A 160 7.80 -13.56 -0.60
N VAL A 161 7.05 -13.91 0.45
CA VAL A 161 7.55 -13.84 1.84
C VAL A 161 8.73 -14.80 2.03
N ALA A 162 8.66 -16.02 1.53
CA ALA A 162 9.79 -16.96 1.57
C ALA A 162 11.03 -16.48 0.79
N LEU A 163 10.85 -15.61 -0.22
CA LEU A 163 11.94 -14.95 -0.95
C LEU A 163 12.51 -13.73 -0.23
N GLY A 164 11.86 -13.23 0.83
CA GLY A 164 12.35 -12.14 1.65
C GLY A 164 11.53 -10.86 1.58
N ALA A 165 10.26 -10.90 1.16
CA ALA A 165 9.36 -9.78 1.37
C ALA A 165 9.07 -9.64 2.87
N GLY A 166 9.44 -8.53 3.48
CA GLY A 166 9.28 -8.29 4.91
C GLY A 166 7.92 -7.68 5.29
N GLU A 167 7.12 -7.28 4.31
CA GLU A 167 5.78 -6.73 4.49
C GLU A 167 4.93 -6.97 3.24
N VAL A 168 3.62 -7.07 3.42
CA VAL A 168 2.67 -7.28 2.31
C VAL A 168 1.57 -6.23 2.35
N VAL A 169 1.38 -5.50 1.25
CA VAL A 169 0.16 -4.71 0.99
C VAL A 169 -0.80 -5.56 0.16
N VAL A 170 -1.98 -5.79 0.69
CA VAL A 170 -3.07 -6.49 -0.01
C VAL A 170 -4.05 -5.45 -0.54
N ASN A 171 -4.05 -5.25 -1.85
CA ASN A 171 -4.99 -4.36 -2.54
C ASN A 171 -6.15 -5.19 -3.09
N SER A 172 -7.34 -5.08 -2.49
CA SER A 172 -8.54 -5.69 -3.04
C SER A 172 -9.09 -4.84 -4.19
N ILE A 173 -8.98 -5.35 -5.42
CA ILE A 173 -9.52 -4.69 -6.62
C ILE A 173 -11.06 -4.62 -6.54
N ASP A 174 -11.69 -5.67 -5.98
CA ASP A 174 -13.15 -5.76 -5.90
C ASP A 174 -13.77 -4.67 -5.02
N THR A 175 -13.03 -4.21 -4.01
CA THR A 175 -13.51 -3.21 -3.04
C THR A 175 -12.88 -1.82 -3.23
N ASP A 176 -11.82 -1.67 -4.05
CA ASP A 176 -11.14 -0.38 -4.22
C ASP A 176 -12.07 0.71 -4.75
N GLY A 177 -12.15 1.81 -4.02
CA GLY A 177 -13.01 2.96 -4.36
C GLY A 177 -14.51 2.75 -4.14
N VAL A 178 -14.95 1.54 -3.79
CA VAL A 178 -16.38 1.21 -3.56
C VAL A 178 -16.90 1.78 -2.24
N LYS A 179 -16.01 1.99 -1.25
CA LYS A 179 -16.34 2.52 0.09
C LYS A 179 -17.33 1.63 0.88
N GLY A 180 -17.30 0.33 0.64
CA GLY A 180 -18.17 -0.65 1.30
C GLY A 180 -17.51 -1.44 2.43
N GLY A 181 -16.31 -1.06 2.85
CA GLY A 181 -15.47 -1.76 3.81
C GLY A 181 -14.36 -2.59 3.16
N PHE A 182 -13.39 -3.02 3.97
CA PHE A 182 -12.27 -3.86 3.52
C PHE A 182 -12.72 -5.29 3.17
N ASP A 183 -11.99 -5.98 2.29
CA ASP A 183 -12.24 -7.40 1.96
C ASP A 183 -11.69 -8.29 3.10
N LEU A 184 -12.49 -8.44 4.17
CA LEU A 184 -12.08 -9.17 5.37
C LEU A 184 -11.73 -10.64 5.08
N PRO A 185 -12.50 -11.40 4.25
CA PRO A 185 -12.15 -12.80 3.96
C PRO A 185 -10.81 -12.96 3.23
N MET A 186 -10.48 -12.04 2.33
CA MET A 186 -9.19 -12.03 1.64
C MET A 186 -8.04 -11.74 2.61
N LEU A 187 -8.21 -10.75 3.47
CA LEU A 187 -7.22 -10.35 4.47
C LEU A 187 -6.98 -11.44 5.52
N GLU A 188 -8.04 -12.11 5.98
CA GLU A 188 -7.96 -13.24 6.89
C GLU A 188 -7.14 -14.38 6.27
N ALA A 189 -7.46 -14.77 5.04
CA ALA A 189 -6.73 -15.82 4.32
C ALA A 189 -5.23 -15.49 4.12
N VAL A 190 -4.89 -14.22 3.85
CA VAL A 190 -3.49 -13.79 3.74
C VAL A 190 -2.80 -13.80 5.10
N CYS A 191 -3.43 -13.25 6.15
CA CYS A 191 -2.85 -13.22 7.49
C CYS A 191 -2.58 -14.63 8.05
N GLU A 192 -3.47 -15.59 7.79
CA GLU A 192 -3.24 -16.99 8.17
C GLU A 192 -2.08 -17.64 7.42
N ALA A 193 -1.76 -17.15 6.23
CA ALA A 193 -0.77 -17.74 5.35
C ALA A 193 0.67 -17.25 5.59
N VAL A 194 0.86 -16.09 6.23
CA VAL A 194 2.18 -15.45 6.43
C VAL A 194 2.35 -14.88 7.83
N SER A 195 3.61 -14.72 8.26
CA SER A 195 3.96 -14.17 9.58
C SER A 195 4.50 -12.73 9.53
N VAL A 196 4.65 -12.16 8.34
CA VAL A 196 5.08 -10.76 8.16
C VAL A 196 3.90 -9.81 8.30
N PRO A 197 4.13 -8.51 8.60
CA PRO A 197 3.06 -7.53 8.65
C PRO A 197 2.24 -7.48 7.36
N VAL A 198 0.89 -7.44 7.50
CA VAL A 198 -0.06 -7.30 6.40
C VAL A 198 -0.76 -5.95 6.50
N ILE A 199 -0.78 -5.19 5.41
CA ILE A 199 -1.46 -3.92 5.25
C ILE A 199 -2.71 -4.15 4.41
N ALA A 200 -3.88 -3.81 4.95
CA ALA A 200 -5.15 -3.85 4.22
C ALA A 200 -5.32 -2.60 3.35
N SER A 201 -5.64 -2.77 2.08
CA SER A 201 -5.88 -1.69 1.12
C SER A 201 -7.09 -1.98 0.24
N GLY A 202 -7.86 -0.93 -0.07
CA GLY A 202 -9.08 -1.02 -0.87
C GLY A 202 -10.34 -1.24 -0.04
N GLY A 203 -11.34 -0.37 -0.24
CA GLY A 203 -12.69 -0.51 0.31
C GLY A 203 -13.06 0.41 1.46
N ALA A 204 -12.12 1.00 2.19
CA ALA A 204 -12.41 1.92 3.29
C ALA A 204 -13.28 3.10 2.83
N GLY A 205 -14.43 3.32 3.46
CA GLY A 205 -15.36 4.42 3.22
C GLY A 205 -15.57 5.32 4.43
N ARG A 206 -15.38 4.78 5.65
CA ARG A 206 -15.64 5.47 6.91
C ARG A 206 -14.78 4.93 8.04
N ALA A 207 -14.76 5.62 9.18
CA ALA A 207 -13.94 5.24 10.34
C ALA A 207 -14.32 3.87 10.93
N GLU A 208 -15.59 3.48 10.86
CA GLU A 208 -16.11 2.20 11.35
C GLU A 208 -15.49 1.02 10.60
N ASP A 209 -15.14 1.18 9.32
CA ASP A 209 -14.53 0.12 8.51
C ASP A 209 -13.15 -0.28 9.06
N PHE A 210 -12.38 0.67 9.58
CA PHE A 210 -11.11 0.39 10.27
C PHE A 210 -11.34 -0.31 11.62
N THR A 211 -12.40 0.08 12.34
CA THR A 211 -12.78 -0.59 13.60
C THR A 211 -13.16 -2.04 13.34
N GLU A 212 -13.95 -2.28 12.30
CA GLU A 212 -14.35 -3.62 11.88
C GLU A 212 -13.15 -4.44 11.44
N LEU A 213 -12.29 -3.89 10.57
CA LEU A 213 -11.06 -4.52 10.11
C LEU A 213 -10.22 -5.06 11.28
N PHE A 214 -9.85 -4.18 12.21
CA PHE A 214 -8.93 -4.56 13.29
C PHE A 214 -9.57 -5.44 14.36
N ARG A 215 -10.90 -5.50 14.43
CA ARG A 215 -11.63 -6.44 15.32
C ARG A 215 -11.81 -7.81 14.68
N LYS A 216 -12.14 -7.86 13.39
CA LYS A 216 -12.44 -9.10 12.67
C LYS A 216 -11.17 -9.82 12.22
N VAL A 217 -10.15 -9.05 11.81
CA VAL A 217 -8.85 -9.59 11.36
C VAL A 217 -7.74 -8.97 12.23
N PRO A 218 -7.58 -9.42 13.49
CA PRO A 218 -6.66 -8.80 14.44
C PRO A 218 -5.17 -8.92 14.04
N ASP A 219 -4.83 -9.82 13.13
CA ASP A 219 -3.47 -9.99 12.63
C ASP A 219 -3.08 -8.98 11.54
N VAL A 220 -4.04 -8.26 10.94
CA VAL A 220 -3.73 -7.12 10.07
C VAL A 220 -3.00 -6.05 10.86
N SER A 221 -1.87 -5.59 10.33
CA SER A 221 -0.97 -4.63 10.99
C SER A 221 -1.31 -3.18 10.69
N ALA A 222 -1.97 -2.90 9.57
CA ALA A 222 -2.31 -1.54 9.15
C ALA A 222 -3.54 -1.50 8.25
N GLY A 223 -4.23 -0.35 8.26
CA GLY A 223 -5.24 0.02 7.28
C GLY A 223 -4.73 1.18 6.42
N LEU A 224 -4.75 0.98 5.10
CA LEU A 224 -4.34 1.96 4.11
C LEU A 224 -5.58 2.49 3.38
N ALA A 225 -5.65 3.81 3.20
CA ALA A 225 -6.69 4.46 2.42
C ALA A 225 -6.18 5.72 1.71
N ALA A 226 -6.89 6.15 0.70
CA ALA A 226 -6.58 7.34 -0.10
C ALA A 226 -7.75 8.33 -0.09
N SER A 227 -8.81 8.07 -0.85
CA SER A 227 -9.90 9.01 -1.14
C SER A 227 -10.55 9.61 0.10
N ILE A 228 -10.86 8.81 1.12
CA ILE A 228 -11.52 9.28 2.34
C ILE A 228 -10.69 10.28 3.15
N PHE A 229 -9.35 10.15 3.07
CA PHE A 229 -8.41 11.09 3.67
C PHE A 229 -8.23 12.32 2.78
N HIS A 230 -8.06 12.13 1.47
CA HIS A 230 -7.86 13.23 0.52
C HIS A 230 -9.03 14.20 0.46
N PHE A 231 -10.25 13.67 0.55
CA PHE A 231 -11.48 14.49 0.51
C PHE A 231 -11.98 14.91 1.89
N GLY A 232 -11.20 14.62 2.97
CA GLY A 232 -11.53 15.02 4.33
C GLY A 232 -12.77 14.33 4.91
N GLU A 233 -13.23 13.24 4.31
CA GLU A 233 -14.37 12.45 4.79
C GLU A 233 -14.06 11.78 6.13
N VAL A 234 -12.79 11.38 6.32
CA VAL A 234 -12.25 10.87 7.59
C VAL A 234 -10.95 11.61 7.90
N LYS A 235 -10.83 12.17 9.10
CA LYS A 235 -9.60 12.78 9.58
C LYS A 235 -8.81 11.79 10.43
N ILE A 236 -7.51 11.67 10.18
CA ILE A 236 -6.64 10.69 10.85
C ILE A 236 -6.66 10.83 12.38
N PRO A 237 -6.55 12.04 12.99
CA PRO A 237 -6.63 12.18 14.44
C PRO A 237 -7.97 11.69 15.03
N GLU A 238 -9.08 12.00 14.36
CA GLU A 238 -10.43 11.59 14.78
C GLU A 238 -10.59 10.07 14.67
N LEU A 239 -10.12 9.47 13.57
CA LEU A 239 -10.10 8.01 13.38
C LEU A 239 -9.30 7.31 14.49
N LYS A 240 -8.10 7.79 14.79
CA LYS A 240 -7.24 7.20 15.84
C LYS A 240 -7.87 7.32 17.22
N ALA A 241 -8.52 8.47 17.52
CA ALA A 241 -9.27 8.65 18.76
C ALA A 241 -10.43 7.63 18.88
N GLN A 242 -11.21 7.45 17.80
CA GLN A 242 -12.29 6.46 17.74
C GLN A 242 -11.77 5.03 17.91
N LEU A 243 -10.66 4.67 17.24
CA LEU A 243 -10.04 3.34 17.37
C LEU A 243 -9.63 3.07 18.83
N ARG A 244 -9.00 4.04 19.50
CA ARG A 244 -8.65 3.91 20.93
C ARG A 244 -9.87 3.72 21.82
N GLN A 245 -10.93 4.50 21.61
CA GLN A 245 -12.20 4.34 22.36
C GLN A 245 -12.80 2.93 22.16
N ASN A 246 -12.55 2.32 21.00
CA ASN A 246 -12.96 0.96 20.67
C ASN A 246 -11.97 -0.13 21.14
N GLY A 247 -10.96 0.22 21.94
CA GLY A 247 -9.99 -0.71 22.51
C GLY A 247 -8.91 -1.19 21.53
N ILE A 248 -8.79 -0.53 20.37
CA ILE A 248 -7.76 -0.83 19.37
C ILE A 248 -6.51 0.01 19.67
N ASN A 249 -5.35 -0.65 19.78
CA ASN A 249 -4.10 0.01 20.09
C ASN A 249 -3.55 0.74 18.85
N VAL A 250 -3.51 2.07 18.90
CA VAL A 250 -2.94 2.97 17.87
C VAL A 250 -2.04 4.01 18.54
N ARG A 251 -1.05 4.52 17.81
CA ARG A 251 -0.26 5.69 18.24
C ARG A 251 -1.12 6.94 18.07
N LEU A 252 -1.06 7.88 19.02
CA LEU A 252 -1.67 9.22 18.89
C LEU A 252 -0.61 10.25 18.55
#